data_787ede81d67a6bb97bec466cb1e3e336
#
_entry.id   787ede81d67a6bb97bec466cb1e3e336
#
_cell.length_a   1.000
_cell.length_b   1.000
_cell.length_c   1.000
_cell.angle_alpha   90.00
_cell.angle_beta   90.00
_cell.angle_gamma   90.00
#
_symmetry.space_group_name_H-M   'P 1'
#
loop_
_entity.id
_entity.type
_entity.pdbx_description
1 polymer ?
#
loop_
_entity_poly.entity_id
_entity_poly.type
_entity_poly.pdbx_seq_one_letter_code
_entity_poly.pdbx_strand_id
1 'polypeptide(L)'
;VKEIVLVPKPYPPEFRRRALDLLESGRSVRDVAASLGIAESCLHRWKRRDLIDRGLKSPSPGEAESVALAQARARIAELENEVKILRKAAAAVEQVVPPKARFALVAELAGEGVPVKQACLALGVSRSGFYDARTRPPSARAIRQAWLTDQITAIHQASRQTYGSPRVRAELVQGQGVVVSRKTVAVLMQRAGLAGLPLRRRAKRVPASATVTDLVKRNFHRDRPNQLWVTDITEHPTREGKLYCCVVLDAFSRRVVGWAIDSRQRADLATSALGMAIDSRGAAGQIPNGIIHADHGTQFTSWTFTERARRAGLLPSLGTVGDPYDNAVAEAFWARMQTELLDRRRWRTRVELANAIFEYIEGFYNRHRRHSTLDYMSPIQFETTHPSSLISSPASP
;
A
#
# COMPACT_ATOMS: atom_id res chain seq x y z
N VAL A 1 -0.73 39.34 44.09
CA VAL A 1 -0.93 38.32 45.14
C VAL A 1 -2.36 37.89 45.00
N LYS A 2 -2.59 36.69 44.40
CA LYS A 2 -3.93 36.08 44.32
C LYS A 2 -4.13 35.29 45.61
N GLU A 3 -5.02 35.75 46.48
CA GLU A 3 -5.51 34.97 47.61
C GLU A 3 -6.18 33.69 47.09
N ILE A 4 -5.55 32.55 47.41
CA ILE A 4 -6.14 31.23 47.18
C ILE A 4 -7.17 31.03 48.27
N VAL A 5 -8.46 31.23 47.98
CA VAL A 5 -9.55 30.83 48.84
C VAL A 5 -9.55 29.30 48.88
N LEU A 6 -9.01 28.72 49.94
CA LEU A 6 -9.07 27.29 50.23
C LEU A 6 -10.55 26.94 50.51
N VAL A 7 -11.24 26.35 49.56
CA VAL A 7 -12.55 25.75 49.77
C VAL A 7 -12.38 24.54 50.69
N PRO A 8 -12.96 24.51 51.88
CA PRO A 8 -12.81 23.38 52.80
C PRO A 8 -13.31 22.10 52.14
N LYS A 9 -12.51 21.00 52.22
CA LYS A 9 -12.97 19.69 51.73
C LYS A 9 -14.27 19.29 52.40
N PRO A 10 -15.27 18.80 51.65
CA PRO A 10 -16.54 18.38 52.26
C PRO A 10 -16.30 17.16 53.19
N TYR A 11 -16.90 17.18 54.35
CA TYR A 11 -16.84 16.09 55.31
C TYR A 11 -17.36 14.78 54.70
N PRO A 12 -16.72 13.60 54.96
CA PRO A 12 -17.16 12.32 54.42
C PRO A 12 -18.61 11.97 54.81
N PRO A 13 -19.35 11.25 53.95
CA PRO A 13 -20.74 10.87 54.26
C PRO A 13 -20.90 10.12 55.56
N GLU A 14 -19.97 9.22 55.90
CA GLU A 14 -19.95 8.43 57.12
C GLU A 14 -19.78 9.31 58.37
N PHE A 15 -18.93 10.33 58.29
CA PHE A 15 -18.74 11.29 59.39
C PHE A 15 -20.01 12.10 59.63
N ARG A 16 -20.71 12.54 58.59
CA ARG A 16 -21.99 13.26 58.69
C ARG A 16 -23.06 12.37 59.33
N ARG A 17 -23.13 11.09 58.93
CA ARG A 17 -24.08 10.14 59.48
C ARG A 17 -23.86 9.95 60.99
N ARG A 18 -22.61 9.73 61.38
CA ARG A 18 -22.25 9.58 62.79
C ARG A 18 -22.60 10.82 63.64
N ALA A 19 -22.41 12.00 63.06
CA ALA A 19 -22.80 13.24 63.76
C ALA A 19 -24.31 13.36 63.94
N LEU A 20 -25.10 12.93 62.93
CA LEU A 20 -26.57 12.91 63.04
C LEU A 20 -27.08 11.86 64.04
N ASP A 21 -26.47 10.68 64.08
CA ASP A 21 -26.83 9.61 65.07
C ASP A 21 -26.59 10.07 66.50
N LEU A 22 -25.53 10.88 66.71
CA LEU A 22 -25.30 11.49 68.09
C LEU A 22 -26.36 12.53 68.42
N LEU A 23 -26.90 13.25 67.44
CA LEU A 23 -28.03 14.17 67.68
C LEU A 23 -29.34 13.42 67.98
N GLU A 24 -29.54 12.30 67.30
CA GLU A 24 -30.72 11.42 67.51
C GLU A 24 -30.69 10.74 68.85
N SER A 25 -29.50 10.45 69.41
CA SER A 25 -29.35 9.91 70.80
C SER A 25 -29.65 10.90 71.90
N GLY A 26 -30.10 12.14 71.52
CA GLY A 26 -30.53 13.15 72.51
C GLY A 26 -29.45 14.14 72.94
N ARG A 27 -28.26 14.12 72.40
CA ARG A 27 -27.21 15.11 72.69
C ARG A 27 -27.51 16.46 72.10
N SER A 28 -27.09 17.54 72.72
CA SER A 28 -27.31 18.88 72.23
C SER A 28 -26.41 19.16 70.96
N VAL A 29 -26.88 20.02 70.09
CA VAL A 29 -26.09 20.42 68.92
C VAL A 29 -24.73 21.01 69.28
N ARG A 30 -24.70 21.76 70.40
CA ARG A 30 -23.51 22.39 70.96
C ARG A 30 -22.47 21.37 71.42
N ASP A 31 -22.93 20.32 72.18
CA ASP A 31 -22.02 19.30 72.66
C ASP A 31 -21.46 18.41 71.58
N VAL A 32 -22.28 18.08 70.57
CA VAL A 32 -21.84 17.32 69.40
C VAL A 32 -20.86 18.16 68.53
N ALA A 33 -21.12 19.44 68.34
CA ALA A 33 -20.23 20.33 67.65
C ALA A 33 -18.84 20.42 68.31
N ALA A 34 -18.85 20.60 69.63
CA ALA A 34 -17.60 20.66 70.43
C ALA A 34 -16.82 19.32 70.39
N SER A 35 -17.53 18.18 70.53
CA SER A 35 -16.90 16.86 70.56
C SER A 35 -16.31 16.42 69.21
N LEU A 36 -16.87 16.91 68.08
CA LEU A 36 -16.44 16.58 66.74
C LEU A 36 -15.55 17.66 66.05
N GLY A 37 -15.33 18.79 66.74
CA GLY A 37 -14.52 19.92 66.24
C GLY A 37 -15.11 20.60 64.99
N ILE A 38 -16.44 20.69 64.89
CA ILE A 38 -17.15 21.28 63.78
C ILE A 38 -18.05 22.44 64.18
N ALA A 39 -18.36 23.35 63.29
CA ALA A 39 -19.22 24.48 63.56
C ALA A 39 -20.68 24.01 63.77
N GLU A 40 -21.38 24.57 64.77
CA GLU A 40 -22.78 24.28 65.02
C GLU A 40 -23.68 24.53 63.83
N SER A 41 -23.36 25.54 63.03
CA SER A 41 -24.05 25.85 61.77
C SER A 41 -23.98 24.71 60.72
N CYS A 42 -22.90 23.92 60.74
CA CYS A 42 -22.78 22.73 59.90
C CYS A 42 -23.71 21.62 60.30
N LEU A 43 -23.80 21.37 61.63
CA LEU A 43 -24.71 20.38 62.19
C LEU A 43 -26.17 20.75 62.00
N HIS A 44 -26.53 22.01 62.19
CA HIS A 44 -27.89 22.51 61.91
C HIS A 44 -28.26 22.30 60.46
N ARG A 45 -27.34 22.56 59.52
CA ARG A 45 -27.54 22.35 58.06
C ARG A 45 -27.69 20.86 57.74
N TRP A 46 -26.88 19.99 58.35
CA TRP A 46 -26.98 18.55 58.14
C TRP A 46 -28.25 17.98 58.68
N LYS A 47 -28.63 18.32 59.90
CA LYS A 47 -29.91 17.94 60.57
C LYS A 47 -31.12 18.39 59.75
N ARG A 48 -31.11 19.60 59.26
CA ARG A 48 -32.17 20.13 58.37
C ARG A 48 -32.26 19.33 57.08
N ARG A 49 -31.14 19.02 56.48
CA ARG A 49 -31.09 18.22 55.24
C ARG A 49 -31.61 16.81 55.42
N ASP A 50 -31.21 16.15 56.52
CA ASP A 50 -31.67 14.80 56.86
C ASP A 50 -33.17 14.77 57.10
N LEU A 51 -33.72 15.77 57.79
CA LEU A 51 -35.17 15.91 57.98
C LEU A 51 -35.94 16.10 56.70
N ILE A 52 -35.39 16.83 55.75
CA ILE A 52 -35.97 16.99 54.42
C ILE A 52 -35.91 15.69 53.62
N ASP A 53 -34.75 15.04 53.60
CA ASP A 53 -34.55 13.77 52.89
C ASP A 53 -35.43 12.62 53.43
N ARG A 54 -35.79 12.67 54.74
CA ARG A 54 -36.74 11.74 55.38
C ARG A 54 -38.21 12.17 55.26
N GLY A 55 -38.50 13.27 54.59
CA GLY A 55 -39.88 13.78 54.45
C GLY A 55 -40.50 14.38 55.67
N LEU A 56 -39.73 14.61 56.74
CA LEU A 56 -40.20 15.15 58.02
C LEU A 56 -40.23 16.68 58.13
N LYS A 57 -39.66 17.34 57.11
CA LYS A 57 -39.67 18.80 56.96
C LYS A 57 -39.71 19.20 55.45
N SER A 58 -40.55 20.16 55.13
CA SER A 58 -40.60 20.72 53.74
C SER A 58 -39.36 21.55 53.44
N PRO A 59 -38.77 21.44 52.25
CA PRO A 59 -37.66 22.30 51.82
C PRO A 59 -38.14 23.77 51.72
N SER A 60 -37.23 24.72 51.98
CA SER A 60 -37.52 26.14 51.70
C SER A 60 -37.53 26.37 50.17
N PRO A 61 -38.22 27.44 49.67
CA PRO A 61 -38.36 27.68 48.26
C PRO A 61 -37.00 27.66 47.51
N GLY A 62 -35.96 28.25 48.06
CA GLY A 62 -34.60 28.25 47.45
C GLY A 62 -33.87 26.89 47.48
N GLU A 63 -34.18 26.02 48.46
CA GLU A 63 -33.61 24.66 48.51
C GLU A 63 -34.32 23.74 47.51
N ALA A 64 -35.63 23.87 47.36
CA ALA A 64 -36.41 23.16 46.32
C ALA A 64 -35.97 23.54 44.92
N GLU A 65 -35.75 24.82 44.70
CA GLU A 65 -35.25 25.36 43.41
C GLU A 65 -33.84 24.87 43.12
N SER A 66 -32.92 24.82 44.10
CA SER A 66 -31.56 24.31 43.94
C SER A 66 -31.51 22.80 43.60
N VAL A 67 -32.42 22.00 44.21
CA VAL A 67 -32.54 20.57 43.88
C VAL A 67 -33.12 20.35 42.50
N ALA A 68 -34.15 21.09 42.12
CA ALA A 68 -34.73 21.05 40.78
C ALA A 68 -33.73 21.48 39.72
N LEU A 69 -32.92 22.51 39.96
CA LEU A 69 -31.85 22.96 39.06
C LEU A 69 -30.76 21.91 38.91
N ALA A 70 -30.34 21.24 39.97
CA ALA A 70 -29.36 20.16 39.94
C ALA A 70 -29.89 18.96 39.12
N GLN A 71 -31.15 18.59 39.31
CA GLN A 71 -31.82 17.53 38.55
C GLN A 71 -31.94 17.90 37.05
N ALA A 72 -32.33 19.14 36.76
CA ALA A 72 -32.40 19.63 35.39
C ALA A 72 -31.04 19.59 34.68
N ARG A 73 -29.97 20.04 35.33
CA ARG A 73 -28.60 19.97 34.77
C ARG A 73 -28.15 18.52 34.54
N ALA A 74 -28.45 17.60 35.46
CA ALA A 74 -28.15 16.18 35.28
C ALA A 74 -28.90 15.61 34.04
N ARG A 75 -30.18 15.98 33.89
CA ARG A 75 -30.98 15.55 32.73
C ARG A 75 -30.51 16.13 31.42
N ILE A 76 -30.12 17.41 31.41
CA ILE A 76 -29.51 18.04 30.21
C ILE A 76 -28.24 17.28 29.80
N ALA A 77 -27.32 17.01 30.74
CA ALA A 77 -26.09 16.28 30.42
C ALA A 77 -26.37 14.86 29.89
N GLU A 78 -27.38 14.18 30.44
CA GLU A 78 -27.82 12.88 29.96
C GLU A 78 -28.35 12.96 28.51
N LEU A 79 -29.22 13.92 28.24
CA LEU A 79 -29.79 14.14 26.88
C LEU A 79 -28.74 14.58 25.88
N GLU A 80 -27.79 15.42 26.25
CA GLU A 80 -26.66 15.80 25.39
C GLU A 80 -25.81 14.59 24.98
N ASN A 81 -25.54 13.70 25.96
CA ASN A 81 -24.85 12.44 25.65
C ASN A 81 -25.68 11.52 24.75
N GLU A 82 -26.99 11.41 24.97
CA GLU A 82 -27.87 10.62 24.10
C GLU A 82 -27.91 11.16 22.68
N VAL A 83 -28.03 12.47 22.48
CA VAL A 83 -27.98 13.11 21.16
C VAL A 83 -26.64 12.88 20.48
N LYS A 84 -25.52 12.95 21.22
CA LYS A 84 -24.19 12.67 20.70
C LYS A 84 -24.06 11.23 20.22
N ILE A 85 -24.57 10.27 20.99
CA ILE A 85 -24.59 8.86 20.63
C ILE A 85 -25.47 8.63 19.39
N LEU A 86 -26.67 9.19 19.36
CA LEU A 86 -27.59 9.02 18.25
C LEU A 86 -27.05 9.61 16.94
N ARG A 87 -26.40 10.76 16.96
CA ARG A 87 -25.74 11.34 15.79
C ARG A 87 -24.64 10.42 15.23
N LYS A 88 -23.80 9.85 16.10
CA LYS A 88 -22.77 8.90 15.67
C LYS A 88 -23.34 7.56 15.22
N ALA A 89 -24.37 7.07 15.88
CA ALA A 89 -25.07 5.85 15.48
C ALA A 89 -25.76 6.02 14.11
N ALA A 90 -26.40 7.15 13.87
CA ALA A 90 -27.01 7.46 12.57
C ALA A 90 -25.98 7.52 11.44
N ALA A 91 -24.85 8.18 11.65
CA ALA A 91 -23.72 8.17 10.69
C ALA A 91 -23.12 6.77 10.46
N ALA A 92 -23.18 5.89 11.45
CA ALA A 92 -22.71 4.51 11.35
C ALA A 92 -23.73 3.57 10.69
N VAL A 93 -25.03 3.87 10.76
CA VAL A 93 -26.11 3.07 10.14
C VAL A 93 -26.19 3.27 8.64
N GLU A 94 -25.80 4.43 8.12
CA GLU A 94 -25.62 4.63 6.66
C GLU A 94 -24.50 3.75 6.07
N GLN A 95 -23.54 3.31 6.89
CA GLN A 95 -22.57 2.30 6.54
C GLN A 95 -22.89 1.04 7.37
N VAL A 96 -23.14 -0.11 6.72
CA VAL A 96 -23.32 -1.41 7.39
C VAL A 96 -22.08 -1.73 8.22
N VAL A 97 -22.05 -1.24 9.48
CA VAL A 97 -20.90 -1.40 10.38
C VAL A 97 -20.91 -2.81 10.97
N PRO A 98 -19.91 -3.65 10.68
CA PRO A 98 -19.82 -4.98 11.27
C PRO A 98 -19.79 -4.92 12.81
N PRO A 99 -20.32 -5.92 13.53
CA PRO A 99 -20.39 -5.91 15.00
C PRO A 99 -19.05 -5.61 15.69
N LYS A 100 -17.93 -6.05 15.11
CA LYS A 100 -16.58 -5.77 15.64
C LYS A 100 -16.15 -4.31 15.51
N ALA A 101 -16.62 -3.60 14.50
CA ALA A 101 -16.31 -2.17 14.34
C ALA A 101 -17.10 -1.29 15.32
N ARG A 102 -18.20 -1.79 15.90
CA ARG A 102 -18.95 -1.08 16.95
C ARG A 102 -18.14 -0.90 18.23
N PHE A 103 -17.20 -1.80 18.55
CA PHE A 103 -16.29 -1.62 19.68
C PHE A 103 -15.32 -0.44 19.49
N ALA A 104 -14.91 -0.15 18.26
CA ALA A 104 -14.10 1.03 17.97
C ALA A 104 -14.90 2.32 18.22
N LEU A 105 -16.19 2.35 17.83
CA LEU A 105 -17.08 3.47 18.10
C LEU A 105 -17.33 3.66 19.61
N VAL A 106 -17.47 2.55 20.38
CA VAL A 106 -17.56 2.65 21.86
C VAL A 106 -16.30 3.28 22.43
N ALA A 107 -15.11 2.90 21.94
CA ALA A 107 -13.84 3.46 22.42
C ALA A 107 -13.71 4.96 22.08
N GLU A 108 -14.15 5.36 20.90
CA GLU A 108 -14.17 6.76 20.46
C GLU A 108 -15.12 7.61 21.32
N LEU A 109 -16.36 7.14 21.52
CA LEU A 109 -17.34 7.80 22.40
C LEU A 109 -16.84 7.91 23.85
N ALA A 110 -16.17 6.87 24.35
CA ALA A 110 -15.57 6.89 25.70
C ALA A 110 -14.43 7.93 25.80
N GLY A 111 -13.63 8.09 24.74
CA GLY A 111 -12.61 9.14 24.62
C GLY A 111 -13.20 10.55 24.62
N GLU A 112 -14.43 10.70 24.15
CA GLU A 112 -15.19 11.96 24.18
C GLU A 112 -15.98 12.19 25.47
N GLY A 113 -15.78 11.33 26.49
CA GLY A 113 -16.40 11.48 27.81
C GLY A 113 -17.76 10.79 27.97
N VAL A 114 -18.25 10.04 26.98
CA VAL A 114 -19.50 9.27 27.10
C VAL A 114 -19.26 8.03 27.97
N PRO A 115 -20.09 7.72 28.99
CA PRO A 115 -19.93 6.51 29.77
C PRO A 115 -20.00 5.24 28.92
N VAL A 116 -19.01 4.33 29.04
CA VAL A 116 -18.94 3.07 28.27
C VAL A 116 -20.26 2.25 28.39
N LYS A 117 -20.93 2.29 29.52
CA LYS A 117 -22.22 1.61 29.70
C LYS A 117 -23.28 2.13 28.71
N GLN A 118 -23.39 3.44 28.58
CA GLN A 118 -24.37 4.10 27.69
C GLN A 118 -24.01 3.86 26.21
N ALA A 119 -22.73 4.01 25.84
CA ALA A 119 -22.25 3.75 24.50
C ALA A 119 -22.47 2.29 24.06
N CYS A 120 -22.19 1.32 24.94
CA CYS A 120 -22.44 -0.10 24.66
C CYS A 120 -23.94 -0.40 24.48
N LEU A 121 -24.81 0.15 25.32
CA LEU A 121 -26.26 -0.03 25.21
C LEU A 121 -26.79 0.53 23.89
N ALA A 122 -26.42 1.74 23.55
CA ALA A 122 -26.88 2.42 22.33
C ALA A 122 -26.39 1.73 21.03
N LEU A 123 -25.18 1.17 21.04
CA LEU A 123 -24.62 0.46 19.90
C LEU A 123 -24.93 -1.05 19.86
N GLY A 124 -25.73 -1.54 20.82
CA GLY A 124 -26.15 -2.95 20.89
C GLY A 124 -25.00 -3.94 21.06
N VAL A 125 -23.98 -3.59 21.87
CA VAL A 125 -22.82 -4.45 22.18
C VAL A 125 -22.69 -4.68 23.69
N SER A 126 -22.17 -5.86 24.09
CA SER A 126 -21.97 -6.17 25.51
C SER A 126 -20.75 -5.44 26.07
N ARG A 127 -20.85 -4.96 27.32
CA ARG A 127 -19.72 -4.35 28.04
C ARG A 127 -18.55 -5.32 28.21
N SER A 128 -18.82 -6.56 28.61
CA SER A 128 -17.81 -7.60 28.73
C SER A 128 -17.10 -7.82 27.39
N GLY A 129 -17.86 -7.97 26.28
CA GLY A 129 -17.29 -8.09 24.94
C GLY A 129 -16.41 -6.91 24.51
N PHE A 130 -16.76 -5.69 24.94
CA PHE A 130 -15.93 -4.50 24.69
C PHE A 130 -14.59 -4.58 25.45
N TYR A 131 -14.60 -4.89 26.72
CA TYR A 131 -13.38 -5.02 27.53
C TYR A 131 -12.53 -6.21 27.09
N ASP A 132 -13.16 -7.37 26.83
CA ASP A 132 -12.48 -8.56 26.29
C ASP A 132 -11.81 -8.28 24.94
N ALA A 133 -12.45 -7.51 24.07
CA ALA A 133 -11.87 -7.14 22.79
C ALA A 133 -10.61 -6.26 22.91
N ARG A 134 -10.53 -5.44 23.98
CA ARG A 134 -9.37 -4.57 24.27
C ARG A 134 -8.22 -5.30 24.97
N THR A 135 -8.52 -6.26 25.82
CA THR A 135 -7.51 -7.00 26.59
C THR A 135 -7.04 -8.28 25.91
N ARG A 136 -7.84 -8.81 24.96
CA ARG A 136 -7.50 -10.03 24.24
C ARG A 136 -6.23 -9.83 23.40
N PRO A 137 -5.21 -10.67 23.56
CA PRO A 137 -4.03 -10.64 22.71
C PRO A 137 -4.40 -10.89 21.23
N PRO A 138 -3.65 -10.34 20.27
CA PRO A 138 -3.90 -10.57 18.87
C PRO A 138 -3.94 -12.06 18.54
N SER A 139 -4.93 -12.49 17.76
CA SER A 139 -5.00 -13.90 17.33
C SER A 139 -3.81 -14.24 16.44
N ALA A 140 -3.44 -15.54 16.36
CA ALA A 140 -2.38 -16.02 15.47
C ALA A 140 -2.63 -15.59 14.00
N ARG A 141 -3.90 -15.54 13.59
CA ARG A 141 -4.29 -15.01 12.27
C ARG A 141 -4.00 -13.51 12.13
N ALA A 142 -4.26 -12.71 13.16
CA ALA A 142 -3.98 -11.27 13.13
C ALA A 142 -2.47 -11.00 13.08
N ILE A 143 -1.68 -11.72 13.88
CA ILE A 143 -0.22 -11.65 13.87
C ILE A 143 0.33 -12.02 12.50
N ARG A 144 -0.14 -13.12 11.91
CA ARG A 144 0.26 -13.54 10.56
C ARG A 144 -0.12 -12.51 9.49
N GLN A 145 -1.31 -11.89 9.59
CA GLN A 145 -1.74 -10.86 8.64
C GLN A 145 -0.90 -9.58 8.77
N ALA A 146 -0.55 -9.16 9.97
CA ALA A 146 0.35 -8.03 10.20
C ALA A 146 1.72 -8.30 9.57
N TRP A 147 2.34 -9.43 9.88
CA TRP A 147 3.60 -9.84 9.30
C TRP A 147 3.56 -9.91 7.76
N LEU A 148 2.50 -10.52 7.19
CA LEU A 148 2.31 -10.56 5.73
C LEU A 148 2.18 -9.16 5.14
N THR A 149 1.51 -8.23 5.83
CA THR A 149 1.36 -6.85 5.36
C THR A 149 2.71 -6.15 5.30
N ASP A 150 3.58 -6.36 6.30
CA ASP A 150 4.94 -5.81 6.31
C ASP A 150 5.77 -6.36 5.15
N GLN A 151 5.73 -7.68 4.91
CA GLN A 151 6.40 -8.30 3.76
C GLN A 151 5.87 -7.76 2.42
N ILE A 152 4.55 -7.65 2.27
CA ILE A 152 3.91 -7.09 1.07
C ILE A 152 4.36 -5.64 0.85
N THR A 153 4.44 -4.83 1.91
CA THR A 153 4.89 -3.44 1.85
C THR A 153 6.35 -3.35 1.41
N ALA A 154 7.23 -4.17 1.98
CA ALA A 154 8.63 -4.24 1.60
C ALA A 154 8.82 -4.65 0.14
N ILE A 155 8.11 -5.69 -0.33
CA ILE A 155 8.13 -6.12 -1.74
C ILE A 155 7.61 -5.00 -2.66
N HIS A 156 6.53 -4.33 -2.29
CA HIS A 156 5.97 -3.24 -3.08
C HIS A 156 6.96 -2.08 -3.20
N GLN A 157 7.67 -1.72 -2.14
CA GLN A 157 8.72 -0.70 -2.16
C GLN A 157 9.91 -1.14 -3.01
N ALA A 158 10.44 -2.36 -2.81
CA ALA A 158 11.55 -2.91 -3.58
C ALA A 158 11.23 -3.00 -5.08
N SER A 159 9.97 -3.24 -5.44
CA SER A 159 9.49 -3.23 -6.83
C SER A 159 9.23 -1.82 -7.39
N ARG A 160 9.77 -0.78 -6.77
CA ARG A 160 9.54 0.63 -7.17
C ARG A 160 8.05 1.02 -7.15
N GLN A 161 7.26 0.41 -6.29
CA GLN A 161 5.80 0.60 -6.17
C GLN A 161 5.03 0.24 -7.46
N THR A 162 5.55 -0.71 -8.25
CA THR A 162 4.94 -1.09 -9.53
C THR A 162 4.10 -2.36 -9.44
N TYR A 163 4.39 -3.24 -8.45
CA TYR A 163 3.76 -4.55 -8.36
C TYR A 163 2.34 -4.49 -7.82
N GLY A 164 1.41 -5.11 -8.55
CA GLY A 164 0.10 -5.50 -8.03
C GLY A 164 0.12 -6.89 -7.40
N SER A 165 -1.01 -7.30 -6.84
CA SER A 165 -1.14 -8.55 -6.08
C SER A 165 -0.62 -9.82 -6.77
N PRO A 166 -0.67 -9.99 -8.12
CA PRO A 166 -0.10 -11.19 -8.73
C PRO A 166 1.41 -11.28 -8.61
N ARG A 167 2.15 -10.16 -8.84
CA ARG A 167 3.61 -10.12 -8.75
C ARG A 167 4.09 -10.13 -7.30
N VAL A 168 3.40 -9.43 -6.41
CA VAL A 168 3.68 -9.48 -4.96
C VAL A 168 3.52 -10.90 -4.44
N ARG A 169 2.45 -11.62 -4.83
CA ARG A 169 2.30 -13.04 -4.48
C ARG A 169 3.43 -13.89 -5.02
N ALA A 170 3.82 -13.68 -6.27
CA ALA A 170 4.91 -14.43 -6.88
C ALA A 170 6.23 -14.23 -6.10
N GLU A 171 6.51 -13.01 -5.64
CA GLU A 171 7.68 -12.71 -4.81
C GLU A 171 7.62 -13.42 -3.45
N LEU A 172 6.45 -13.37 -2.79
CA LEU A 172 6.24 -14.09 -1.53
C LEU A 172 6.46 -15.61 -1.68
N VAL A 173 5.88 -16.21 -2.75
CA VAL A 173 5.93 -17.66 -2.93
C VAL A 173 7.28 -18.12 -3.48
N GLN A 174 7.77 -17.53 -4.57
CA GLN A 174 8.98 -17.97 -5.26
C GLN A 174 10.25 -17.38 -4.67
N GLY A 175 10.20 -16.13 -4.19
CA GLY A 175 11.36 -15.45 -3.62
C GLY A 175 11.56 -15.74 -2.13
N GLN A 176 10.48 -15.89 -1.37
CA GLN A 176 10.54 -16.04 0.10
C GLN A 176 9.99 -17.38 0.63
N GLY A 177 9.45 -18.26 -0.23
CA GLY A 177 8.87 -19.55 0.19
C GLY A 177 7.55 -19.42 0.98
N VAL A 178 6.92 -18.27 0.98
CA VAL A 178 5.71 -17.98 1.80
C VAL A 178 4.45 -18.42 1.07
N VAL A 179 3.78 -19.46 1.56
CA VAL A 179 2.52 -19.95 0.99
C VAL A 179 1.39 -18.99 1.33
N VAL A 180 0.85 -18.32 0.30
CA VAL A 180 -0.26 -17.37 0.43
C VAL A 180 -1.11 -17.32 -0.83
N SER A 181 -2.44 -17.15 -0.67
CA SER A 181 -3.37 -17.01 -1.80
C SER A 181 -3.30 -15.60 -2.41
N ARG A 182 -3.57 -15.50 -3.73
CA ARG A 182 -3.67 -14.20 -4.42
C ARG A 182 -4.76 -13.31 -3.80
N LYS A 183 -5.88 -13.90 -3.38
CA LYS A 183 -6.97 -13.17 -2.74
C LYS A 183 -6.54 -12.54 -1.41
N THR A 184 -5.79 -13.27 -0.59
CA THR A 184 -5.25 -12.75 0.67
C THR A 184 -4.31 -11.57 0.42
N VAL A 185 -3.38 -11.70 -0.53
CA VAL A 185 -2.46 -10.61 -0.89
C VAL A 185 -3.23 -9.37 -1.39
N ALA A 186 -4.24 -9.57 -2.26
CA ALA A 186 -5.04 -8.45 -2.77
C ALA A 186 -5.78 -7.70 -1.66
N VAL A 187 -6.38 -8.43 -0.70
CA VAL A 187 -7.09 -7.83 0.45
C VAL A 187 -6.12 -7.08 1.37
N LEU A 188 -4.93 -7.65 1.65
CA LEU A 188 -3.95 -6.99 2.51
C LEU A 188 -3.36 -5.75 1.83
N MET A 189 -3.08 -5.79 0.54
CA MET A 189 -2.66 -4.62 -0.24
C MET A 189 -3.71 -3.51 -0.20
N GLN A 190 -4.99 -3.85 -0.43
CA GLN A 190 -6.09 -2.89 -0.37
C GLN A 190 -6.20 -2.23 1.01
N ARG A 191 -6.10 -3.00 2.09
CA ARG A 191 -6.15 -2.48 3.47
C ARG A 191 -4.96 -1.58 3.80
N ALA A 192 -3.79 -1.87 3.22
CA ALA A 192 -2.59 -1.06 3.36
C ALA A 192 -2.53 0.14 2.39
N GLY A 193 -3.56 0.37 1.57
CA GLY A 193 -3.57 1.44 0.56
C GLY A 193 -2.58 1.24 -0.59
N LEU A 194 -2.12 0.00 -0.82
CA LEU A 194 -1.13 -0.32 -1.83
C LEU A 194 -1.81 -0.75 -3.14
N ALA A 195 -1.41 -0.16 -4.25
CA ALA A 195 -1.89 -0.50 -5.58
C ALA A 195 -0.74 -0.65 -6.58
N GLY A 196 -0.83 -1.64 -7.45
CA GLY A 196 0.11 -1.76 -8.57
C GLY A 196 -0.22 -0.77 -9.69
N LEU A 197 0.77 -0.47 -10.53
CA LEU A 197 0.56 0.40 -11.67
C LEU A 197 -0.30 -0.28 -12.74
N PRO A 198 -1.41 0.34 -13.19
CA PRO A 198 -2.21 -0.17 -14.28
C PRO A 198 -1.47 -0.01 -15.61
N LEU A 199 -1.50 -1.05 -16.45
CA LEU A 199 -1.07 -0.89 -17.83
C LEU A 199 -2.10 -0.03 -18.57
N ARG A 200 -1.65 0.98 -19.32
CA ARG A 200 -2.51 1.74 -20.23
C ARG A 200 -3.09 0.76 -21.27
N ARG A 201 -4.42 0.71 -21.39
CA ARG A 201 -5.07 -0.06 -22.47
C ARG A 201 -4.75 0.61 -23.79
N ARG A 202 -4.09 -0.10 -24.70
CA ARG A 202 -3.96 0.35 -26.09
C ARG A 202 -5.28 0.14 -26.83
N ALA A 203 -5.63 1.09 -27.72
CA ALA A 203 -6.71 0.90 -28.66
C ALA A 203 -6.36 -0.27 -29.61
N LYS A 204 -7.34 -1.11 -29.94
CA LYS A 204 -7.19 -2.15 -30.96
C LYS A 204 -6.94 -1.47 -32.30
N ARG A 205 -5.80 -1.76 -32.94
CA ARG A 205 -5.50 -1.35 -34.31
C ARG A 205 -5.73 -2.50 -35.27
N VAL A 206 -6.09 -2.18 -36.52
CA VAL A 206 -6.36 -3.16 -37.60
C VAL A 206 -5.01 -3.64 -38.16
N PRO A 207 -4.81 -4.93 -38.46
CA PRO A 207 -3.58 -5.48 -38.99
C PRO A 207 -3.33 -5.02 -40.45
N ALA A 208 -2.07 -4.69 -40.78
CA ALA A 208 -1.61 -4.47 -42.13
C ALA A 208 -1.08 -5.78 -42.79
N SER A 209 -0.91 -5.83 -44.09
CA SER A 209 -0.42 -7.01 -44.84
C SER A 209 1.08 -7.23 -44.67
N ALA A 210 1.52 -8.50 -44.60
CA ALA A 210 2.93 -8.88 -44.43
C ALA A 210 3.80 -8.59 -45.65
N THR A 211 5.06 -8.20 -45.43
CA THR A 211 6.09 -8.00 -46.47
C THR A 211 7.04 -9.20 -46.58
N VAL A 212 7.66 -9.36 -47.75
CA VAL A 212 8.49 -10.53 -48.13
C VAL A 212 9.79 -10.67 -47.29
N THR A 213 10.24 -9.61 -46.60
CA THR A 213 11.49 -9.58 -45.83
C THR A 213 11.32 -9.93 -44.34
N ASP A 214 10.09 -10.21 -43.89
CA ASP A 214 9.84 -10.58 -42.49
C ASP A 214 10.08 -12.09 -42.27
N LEU A 215 11.18 -12.42 -41.61
CA LEU A 215 11.53 -13.78 -41.21
C LEU A 215 10.78 -14.24 -39.94
N VAL A 216 10.21 -13.31 -39.20
CA VAL A 216 9.57 -13.58 -37.87
C VAL A 216 8.10 -13.90 -38.04
N LYS A 217 7.39 -13.30 -38.98
CA LYS A 217 5.97 -13.51 -39.30
C LYS A 217 5.11 -13.48 -38.03
N ARG A 218 5.38 -12.52 -37.10
CA ARG A 218 4.71 -12.35 -35.79
C ARG A 218 4.86 -13.53 -34.83
N ASN A 219 5.68 -14.52 -35.15
CA ASN A 219 6.00 -15.61 -34.21
C ASN A 219 7.23 -15.26 -33.38
N PHE A 220 6.99 -14.68 -32.19
CA PHE A 220 8.05 -14.33 -31.23
C PHE A 220 8.32 -15.42 -30.18
N HIS A 221 7.64 -16.58 -30.28
CA HIS A 221 7.94 -17.70 -29.40
C HIS A 221 9.26 -18.35 -29.81
N ARG A 222 10.13 -18.58 -28.84
CA ARG A 222 11.43 -19.23 -29.03
C ARG A 222 11.66 -20.18 -27.88
N ASP A 223 12.42 -21.24 -28.15
CA ASP A 223 12.70 -22.32 -27.19
C ASP A 223 14.05 -22.15 -26.49
N ARG A 224 14.90 -21.29 -27.01
CA ARG A 224 16.26 -21.05 -26.52
C ARG A 224 16.64 -19.57 -26.63
N PRO A 225 17.57 -19.11 -25.77
CA PRO A 225 18.18 -17.79 -25.91
C PRO A 225 18.88 -17.64 -27.25
N ASN A 226 19.02 -16.40 -27.70
CA ASN A 226 19.77 -15.99 -28.90
C ASN A 226 19.21 -16.48 -30.25
N GLN A 227 18.03 -17.09 -30.29
CA GLN A 227 17.37 -17.46 -31.53
C GLN A 227 16.74 -16.25 -32.23
N LEU A 228 16.19 -15.33 -31.45
CA LEU A 228 15.58 -14.11 -31.99
C LEU A 228 15.83 -12.96 -31.00
N TRP A 229 16.53 -11.97 -31.51
CA TRP A 229 16.62 -10.66 -30.86
C TRP A 229 15.69 -9.67 -31.53
N VAL A 230 15.10 -8.81 -30.74
CA VAL A 230 14.20 -7.73 -31.21
C VAL A 230 14.81 -6.41 -30.77
N THR A 231 14.93 -5.47 -31.68
CA THR A 231 15.52 -4.16 -31.38
C THR A 231 14.58 -3.03 -31.77
N ASP A 232 14.65 -1.95 -31.04
CA ASP A 232 13.85 -0.76 -31.27
C ASP A 232 14.46 0.46 -30.58
N ILE A 233 14.10 1.66 -31.04
CA ILE A 233 14.55 2.94 -30.49
C ILE A 233 13.35 3.71 -29.97
N THR A 234 13.46 4.23 -28.76
CA THR A 234 12.51 5.20 -28.20
C THR A 234 13.16 6.56 -27.97
N GLU A 235 12.36 7.61 -27.97
CA GLU A 235 12.79 8.95 -27.54
C GLU A 235 12.02 9.38 -26.29
N HIS A 236 12.69 10.12 -25.42
CA HIS A 236 12.06 10.73 -24.26
C HIS A 236 12.55 12.17 -24.04
N PRO A 237 11.65 13.12 -23.78
CA PRO A 237 12.04 14.51 -23.58
C PRO A 237 12.66 14.73 -22.19
N THR A 238 13.69 15.56 -22.14
CA THR A 238 14.24 16.19 -20.94
C THR A 238 14.19 17.71 -21.10
N ARG A 239 14.51 18.49 -20.04
CA ARG A 239 14.61 19.93 -20.18
C ARG A 239 15.77 20.37 -21.09
N GLU A 240 16.80 19.53 -21.23
CA GLU A 240 17.96 19.76 -22.12
C GLU A 240 17.71 19.31 -23.57
N GLY A 241 16.54 18.77 -23.86
CA GLY A 241 16.19 18.20 -25.16
C GLY A 241 15.96 16.69 -25.10
N LYS A 242 15.79 16.06 -26.26
CA LYS A 242 15.48 14.62 -26.35
C LYS A 242 16.68 13.75 -25.99
N LEU A 243 16.39 12.59 -25.40
CA LEU A 243 17.29 11.48 -25.22
C LEU A 243 16.73 10.28 -25.97
N TYR A 244 17.58 9.60 -26.71
CA TYR A 244 17.23 8.39 -27.48
C TYR A 244 17.82 7.17 -26.79
N CYS A 245 17.05 6.10 -26.69
CA CYS A 245 17.50 4.83 -26.15
C CYS A 245 17.16 3.72 -27.15
N CYS A 246 18.18 2.97 -27.55
CA CYS A 246 18.05 1.74 -28.32
C CYS A 246 18.19 0.54 -27.39
N VAL A 247 17.37 -0.49 -27.57
CA VAL A 247 17.48 -1.75 -26.83
C VAL A 247 17.52 -2.92 -27.80
N VAL A 248 18.20 -3.99 -27.37
CA VAL A 248 18.16 -5.31 -27.98
C VAL A 248 17.61 -6.28 -26.92
N LEU A 249 16.48 -6.90 -27.22
CA LEU A 249 15.77 -7.83 -26.32
C LEU A 249 15.84 -9.25 -26.89
N ASP A 250 16.19 -10.22 -26.07
CA ASP A 250 16.01 -11.62 -26.38
C ASP A 250 14.53 -12.01 -26.26
N ALA A 251 13.95 -12.51 -27.36
CA ALA A 251 12.53 -12.87 -27.42
C ALA A 251 12.17 -14.07 -26.53
N PHE A 252 13.11 -14.96 -26.23
CA PHE A 252 12.93 -16.12 -25.36
C PHE A 252 12.70 -15.67 -23.89
N SER A 253 13.66 -14.91 -23.36
CA SER A 253 13.71 -14.54 -21.95
C SER A 253 13.16 -13.15 -21.63
N ARG A 254 12.90 -12.35 -22.65
CA ARG A 254 12.57 -10.91 -22.51
C ARG A 254 13.72 -10.10 -21.89
N ARG A 255 14.92 -10.66 -21.81
CA ARG A 255 16.11 -9.98 -21.29
C ARG A 255 16.57 -8.90 -22.24
N VAL A 256 16.87 -7.70 -21.73
CA VAL A 256 17.62 -6.70 -22.46
C VAL A 256 19.07 -7.14 -22.48
N VAL A 257 19.56 -7.57 -23.63
CA VAL A 257 20.91 -8.12 -23.82
C VAL A 257 21.90 -7.06 -24.26
N GLY A 258 21.41 -5.96 -24.84
CA GLY A 258 22.20 -4.81 -25.20
C GLY A 258 21.35 -3.55 -25.26
N TRP A 259 21.96 -2.42 -25.00
CA TRP A 259 21.30 -1.12 -25.08
C TRP A 259 22.33 0.00 -25.24
N ALA A 260 21.89 1.12 -25.78
CA ALA A 260 22.71 2.32 -25.94
C ALA A 260 21.83 3.57 -25.80
N ILE A 261 22.42 4.67 -25.38
CA ILE A 261 21.76 5.96 -25.20
C ILE A 261 22.56 7.05 -25.91
N ASP A 262 21.88 7.94 -26.62
CA ASP A 262 22.47 9.11 -27.26
C ASP A 262 21.50 10.30 -27.23
N SER A 263 22.04 11.48 -27.44
CA SER A 263 21.30 12.73 -27.69
C SER A 263 20.74 12.83 -29.09
N ARG A 264 21.14 11.95 -30.02
CA ARG A 264 20.77 11.91 -31.43
C ARG A 264 20.42 10.51 -31.89
N GLN A 265 19.40 10.40 -32.71
CA GLN A 265 18.98 9.12 -33.32
C GLN A 265 19.78 8.84 -34.58
N ARG A 266 21.01 8.30 -34.43
CA ARG A 266 21.89 7.92 -35.52
C ARG A 266 22.04 6.40 -35.62
N ALA A 267 22.59 5.91 -36.74
CA ALA A 267 22.91 4.49 -36.92
C ALA A 267 23.87 3.96 -35.86
N ASP A 268 24.79 4.80 -35.39
CA ASP A 268 25.75 4.45 -34.32
C ASP A 268 25.07 4.03 -33.03
N LEU A 269 23.91 4.62 -32.69
CA LEU A 269 23.13 4.25 -31.53
C LEU A 269 22.66 2.78 -31.60
N ALA A 270 22.08 2.38 -32.73
CA ALA A 270 21.64 1.00 -32.95
C ALA A 270 22.83 0.04 -33.01
N THR A 271 23.91 0.44 -33.68
CA THR A 271 25.13 -0.36 -33.81
C THR A 271 25.83 -0.56 -32.48
N SER A 272 25.83 0.43 -31.58
CA SER A 272 26.37 0.33 -30.23
C SER A 272 25.54 -0.62 -29.35
N ALA A 273 24.18 -0.52 -29.38
CA ALA A 273 23.30 -1.43 -28.65
C ALA A 273 23.50 -2.89 -29.13
N LEU A 274 23.59 -3.10 -30.44
CA LEU A 274 23.88 -4.42 -31.04
C LEU A 274 25.26 -4.92 -30.60
N GLY A 275 26.26 -4.05 -30.57
CA GLY A 275 27.60 -4.42 -30.13
C GLY A 275 27.61 -4.92 -28.69
N MET A 276 26.98 -4.17 -27.78
CA MET A 276 26.84 -4.62 -26.39
C MET A 276 26.14 -5.98 -26.28
N ALA A 277 25.09 -6.21 -27.09
CA ALA A 277 24.39 -7.50 -27.11
C ALA A 277 25.29 -8.66 -27.55
N ILE A 278 26.04 -8.44 -28.64
CA ILE A 278 27.01 -9.44 -29.16
C ILE A 278 28.09 -9.72 -28.12
N ASP A 279 28.68 -8.70 -27.51
CA ASP A 279 29.75 -8.85 -26.50
C ASP A 279 29.25 -9.57 -25.24
N SER A 280 27.99 -9.34 -24.84
CA SER A 280 27.39 -9.96 -23.65
C SER A 280 26.94 -11.41 -23.88
N ARG A 281 26.68 -11.83 -25.12
CA ARG A 281 26.01 -13.09 -25.46
C ARG A 281 26.80 -14.01 -26.39
N GLY A 282 27.62 -13.43 -27.22
CA GLY A 282 28.36 -14.16 -28.24
C GLY A 282 29.62 -14.82 -27.69
N ALA A 283 29.75 -16.12 -27.88
CA ALA A 283 31.04 -16.78 -27.72
C ALA A 283 31.98 -16.30 -28.82
N ALA A 284 33.11 -15.67 -28.44
CA ALA A 284 34.03 -15.03 -29.37
C ALA A 284 33.35 -14.03 -30.37
N GLY A 285 32.29 -13.33 -29.91
CA GLY A 285 31.57 -12.36 -30.72
C GLY A 285 30.66 -12.96 -31.82
N GLN A 286 30.27 -14.23 -31.69
CA GLN A 286 29.42 -14.93 -32.64
C GLN A 286 28.08 -15.37 -32.05
N ILE A 287 26.99 -15.16 -32.78
CA ILE A 287 25.62 -15.62 -32.47
C ILE A 287 25.11 -16.42 -33.69
N PRO A 288 25.58 -17.65 -33.89
CA PRO A 288 25.28 -18.42 -35.08
C PRO A 288 23.78 -18.72 -35.19
N ASN A 289 23.25 -18.47 -36.40
CA ASN A 289 21.83 -18.71 -36.74
C ASN A 289 20.80 -17.87 -35.92
N GLY A 290 21.23 -16.85 -35.21
CA GLY A 290 20.33 -15.90 -34.57
C GLY A 290 19.69 -14.95 -35.56
N ILE A 291 18.47 -14.47 -35.25
CA ILE A 291 17.79 -13.44 -36.06
C ILE A 291 17.80 -12.15 -35.22
N ILE A 292 18.15 -11.02 -35.85
CA ILE A 292 17.91 -9.68 -35.29
C ILE A 292 16.79 -9.01 -36.07
N HIS A 293 15.67 -8.77 -35.39
CA HIS A 293 14.46 -8.21 -35.97
C HIS A 293 14.26 -6.75 -35.53
N ALA A 294 13.99 -5.87 -36.49
CA ALA A 294 13.76 -4.45 -36.27
C ALA A 294 12.60 -3.95 -37.13
N ASP A 295 12.13 -2.74 -36.85
CA ASP A 295 11.29 -2.00 -37.79
C ASP A 295 12.10 -1.50 -39.01
N HIS A 296 11.42 -0.89 -40.00
CA HIS A 296 12.07 -0.31 -41.19
C HIS A 296 12.77 1.04 -40.93
N GLY A 297 13.17 1.34 -39.69
CA GLY A 297 13.93 2.55 -39.39
C GLY A 297 15.26 2.62 -40.13
N THR A 298 15.62 3.80 -40.62
CA THR A 298 16.87 4.04 -41.37
C THR A 298 18.13 3.64 -40.61
N GLN A 299 18.05 3.62 -39.24
CA GLN A 299 19.15 3.20 -38.36
C GLN A 299 19.43 1.70 -38.49
N PHE A 300 18.37 0.88 -38.64
CA PHE A 300 18.46 -0.58 -38.72
C PHE A 300 18.73 -1.10 -40.12
N THR A 301 18.43 -0.28 -41.17
CA THR A 301 18.76 -0.57 -42.58
C THR A 301 20.15 -0.07 -42.97
N SER A 302 20.85 0.64 -42.07
CA SER A 302 22.21 1.13 -42.35
C SER A 302 23.20 0.00 -42.60
N TRP A 303 24.15 0.24 -43.47
CA TRP A 303 25.20 -0.73 -43.79
C TRP A 303 26.00 -1.14 -42.54
N THR A 304 26.34 -0.20 -41.68
CA THR A 304 27.10 -0.46 -40.46
C THR A 304 26.38 -1.42 -39.51
N PHE A 305 25.07 -1.25 -39.30
CA PHE A 305 24.26 -2.13 -38.44
C PHE A 305 24.13 -3.52 -39.09
N THR A 306 23.73 -3.60 -40.35
CA THR A 306 23.51 -4.89 -41.05
C THR A 306 24.79 -5.70 -41.18
N GLU A 307 25.91 -5.03 -41.50
CA GLU A 307 27.22 -5.68 -41.62
C GLU A 307 27.72 -6.20 -40.24
N ARG A 308 27.53 -5.42 -39.16
CA ARG A 308 27.89 -5.88 -37.82
C ARG A 308 27.05 -7.10 -37.40
N ALA A 309 25.76 -7.09 -37.72
CA ALA A 309 24.89 -8.25 -37.47
C ALA A 309 25.37 -9.50 -38.21
N ARG A 310 25.64 -9.38 -39.52
CA ARG A 310 26.10 -10.52 -40.34
C ARG A 310 27.45 -11.07 -39.86
N ARG A 311 28.41 -10.21 -39.54
CA ARG A 311 29.71 -10.63 -39.00
C ARG A 311 29.58 -11.39 -37.68
N ALA A 312 28.55 -11.10 -36.90
CA ALA A 312 28.24 -11.85 -35.68
C ALA A 312 27.42 -13.14 -35.94
N GLY A 313 27.11 -13.48 -37.19
CA GLY A 313 26.30 -14.65 -37.55
C GLY A 313 24.80 -14.46 -37.39
N LEU A 314 24.35 -13.19 -37.17
CA LEU A 314 22.93 -12.84 -37.07
C LEU A 314 22.34 -12.58 -38.47
N LEU A 315 21.11 -13.03 -38.70
CA LEU A 315 20.33 -12.73 -39.89
C LEU A 315 19.45 -11.51 -39.62
N PRO A 316 19.69 -10.37 -40.30
CA PRO A 316 18.81 -9.21 -40.20
C PRO A 316 17.42 -9.51 -40.78
N SER A 317 16.39 -9.17 -40.03
CA SER A 317 14.98 -9.28 -40.42
C SER A 317 14.31 -7.94 -40.18
N LEU A 318 13.53 -7.47 -41.15
CA LEU A 318 12.80 -6.22 -41.06
C LEU A 318 11.29 -6.49 -41.07
N GLY A 319 10.57 -5.86 -40.17
CA GLY A 319 9.12 -5.94 -40.09
C GLY A 319 8.44 -5.27 -41.28
N THR A 320 7.13 -5.34 -41.37
CA THR A 320 6.33 -4.69 -42.41
C THR A 320 6.28 -3.18 -42.17
N VAL A 321 6.37 -2.39 -43.24
CA VAL A 321 6.28 -0.93 -43.11
C VAL A 321 4.93 -0.53 -42.54
N GLY A 322 4.96 0.11 -41.35
CA GLY A 322 3.79 0.65 -40.71
C GLY A 322 2.97 -0.36 -39.90
N ASP A 323 3.43 -1.61 -39.72
CA ASP A 323 2.73 -2.57 -38.86
C ASP A 323 3.32 -2.61 -37.43
N PRO A 324 2.59 -2.10 -36.40
CA PRO A 324 3.06 -2.09 -35.03
C PRO A 324 3.13 -3.48 -34.39
N TYR A 325 2.51 -4.51 -34.95
CA TYR A 325 2.55 -5.87 -34.40
C TYR A 325 3.86 -6.61 -34.70
N ASP A 326 4.61 -6.15 -35.68
CA ASP A 326 5.87 -6.77 -36.06
C ASP A 326 6.98 -6.55 -35.03
N ASN A 327 6.81 -5.62 -34.06
CA ASN A 327 7.75 -5.38 -32.97
C ASN A 327 7.09 -5.44 -31.57
N ALA A 328 6.07 -6.29 -31.41
CA ALA A 328 5.25 -6.36 -30.19
C ALA A 328 6.05 -6.61 -28.88
N VAL A 329 7.22 -7.25 -28.96
CA VAL A 329 8.09 -7.53 -27.82
C VAL A 329 8.75 -6.25 -27.32
N ALA A 330 9.35 -5.47 -28.22
CA ALA A 330 9.98 -4.20 -27.90
C ALA A 330 8.92 -3.17 -27.45
N GLU A 331 7.79 -3.13 -28.16
CA GLU A 331 6.69 -2.27 -27.76
C GLU A 331 6.16 -2.56 -26.34
N ALA A 332 6.03 -3.85 -25.99
CA ALA A 332 5.64 -4.24 -24.65
C ALA A 332 6.68 -3.84 -23.59
N PHE A 333 7.96 -3.86 -23.93
CA PHE A 333 9.04 -3.36 -23.06
C PHE A 333 8.91 -1.85 -22.86
N TRP A 334 8.80 -1.08 -23.92
CA TRP A 334 8.68 0.39 -23.86
C TRP A 334 7.44 0.84 -23.09
N ALA A 335 6.29 0.23 -23.33
CA ALA A 335 5.07 0.55 -22.60
C ALA A 335 5.21 0.33 -21.07
N ARG A 336 6.01 -0.66 -20.67
CA ARG A 336 6.31 -0.90 -19.24
C ARG A 336 7.29 0.13 -18.71
N MET A 337 8.38 0.37 -19.41
CA MET A 337 9.39 1.36 -19.03
C MET A 337 8.78 2.76 -18.97
N GLN A 338 7.89 3.10 -19.90
CA GLN A 338 7.13 4.34 -19.88
C GLN A 338 6.35 4.49 -18.57
N THR A 339 5.55 3.47 -18.20
CA THR A 339 4.70 3.50 -17.01
C THR A 339 5.50 3.38 -15.71
N GLU A 340 6.52 2.52 -15.69
CA GLU A 340 7.25 2.17 -14.47
C GLU A 340 8.39 3.14 -14.14
N LEU A 341 8.89 3.91 -15.15
CA LEU A 341 10.01 4.83 -15.00
C LEU A 341 9.72 6.22 -15.59
N LEU A 342 9.50 6.28 -16.93
CA LEU A 342 9.62 7.53 -17.68
C LEU A 342 8.53 8.55 -17.33
N ASP A 343 7.27 8.13 -17.19
CA ASP A 343 6.12 8.98 -16.85
C ASP A 343 6.02 9.34 -15.36
N ARG A 344 6.89 8.79 -14.50
CA ARG A 344 6.76 8.99 -13.05
C ARG A 344 7.25 10.33 -12.55
N ARG A 345 8.11 10.99 -13.34
CA ARG A 345 8.63 12.33 -13.05
C ARG A 345 9.06 13.07 -14.30
N ARG A 346 9.29 14.37 -14.18
CA ARG A 346 9.91 15.19 -15.22
C ARG A 346 11.44 15.14 -15.08
N TRP A 347 12.13 14.87 -16.15
CA TRP A 347 13.58 14.73 -16.21
C TRP A 347 14.24 16.08 -16.47
N ARG A 348 15.21 16.46 -15.67
CA ARG A 348 15.92 17.74 -15.83
C ARG A 348 17.01 17.64 -16.88
N THR A 349 17.88 16.63 -16.76
CA THR A 349 19.04 16.45 -17.64
C THR A 349 19.00 15.11 -18.36
N ARG A 350 19.72 15.02 -19.47
CA ARG A 350 19.92 13.75 -20.20
C ARG A 350 20.68 12.74 -19.35
N VAL A 351 21.67 13.20 -18.57
CA VAL A 351 22.46 12.35 -17.67
C VAL A 351 21.59 11.74 -16.57
N GLU A 352 20.72 12.53 -15.95
CA GLU A 352 19.78 12.03 -14.95
C GLU A 352 18.88 10.93 -15.52
N LEU A 353 18.34 11.13 -16.73
CA LEU A 353 17.50 10.12 -17.39
C LEU A 353 18.31 8.89 -17.78
N ALA A 354 19.52 9.06 -18.34
CA ALA A 354 20.41 7.96 -18.71
C ALA A 354 20.73 7.05 -17.52
N ASN A 355 21.11 7.63 -16.38
CA ASN A 355 21.38 6.88 -15.15
C ASN A 355 20.14 6.12 -14.66
N ALA A 356 18.96 6.73 -14.74
CA ALA A 356 17.72 6.08 -14.33
C ALA A 356 17.33 4.92 -15.27
N ILE A 357 17.60 5.04 -16.57
CA ILE A 357 17.41 3.96 -17.56
C ILE A 357 18.40 2.82 -17.26
N PHE A 358 19.66 3.12 -17.01
CA PHE A 358 20.67 2.15 -16.61
C PHE A 358 20.21 1.34 -15.38
N GLU A 359 19.86 2.03 -14.30
CA GLU A 359 19.35 1.39 -13.10
C GLU A 359 18.06 0.57 -13.33
N TYR A 360 17.18 1.05 -14.22
CA TYR A 360 15.98 0.32 -14.55
C TYR A 360 16.29 -0.98 -15.28
N ILE A 361 17.15 -0.95 -16.29
CA ILE A 361 17.47 -2.12 -17.11
C ILE A 361 18.32 -3.11 -16.31
N GLU A 362 19.48 -2.66 -15.79
CA GLU A 362 20.47 -3.55 -15.16
C GLU A 362 20.14 -3.88 -13.71
N GLY A 363 19.71 -2.87 -12.95
CA GLY A 363 19.43 -3.03 -11.52
C GLY A 363 18.07 -3.68 -11.24
N PHE A 364 17.06 -3.45 -12.09
CA PHE A 364 15.70 -3.90 -11.80
C PHE A 364 15.11 -4.84 -12.85
N TYR A 365 15.01 -4.42 -14.13
CA TYR A 365 14.27 -5.14 -15.15
C TYR A 365 14.85 -6.54 -15.41
N ASN A 366 16.11 -6.65 -15.69
CA ASN A 366 16.76 -7.91 -16.02
C ASN A 366 16.84 -8.85 -14.79
N ARG A 367 17.12 -8.31 -13.60
CA ARG A 367 17.46 -9.10 -12.39
C ARG A 367 16.25 -9.44 -11.53
N HIS A 368 15.32 -8.49 -11.38
CA HIS A 368 14.29 -8.58 -10.35
C HIS A 368 12.85 -8.51 -10.90
N ARG A 369 12.65 -7.83 -12.04
CA ARG A 369 11.32 -7.60 -12.54
C ARG A 369 10.63 -8.89 -12.98
N ARG A 370 9.54 -9.26 -12.29
CA ARG A 370 8.77 -10.47 -12.59
C ARG A 370 7.85 -10.30 -13.80
N HIS A 371 7.88 -11.29 -14.69
CA HIS A 371 7.11 -11.34 -15.92
C HIS A 371 6.06 -12.44 -15.89
N SER A 372 4.80 -12.10 -16.12
CA SER A 372 3.70 -13.08 -16.14
C SER A 372 3.83 -14.13 -17.26
N THR A 373 4.51 -13.77 -18.34
CA THR A 373 4.78 -14.67 -19.48
C THR A 373 5.99 -15.59 -19.26
N LEU A 374 6.72 -15.41 -18.16
CA LEU A 374 7.87 -16.19 -17.76
C LEU A 374 7.62 -16.84 -16.40
N ASP A 375 6.41 -17.31 -16.15
CA ASP A 375 5.96 -17.89 -14.88
C ASP A 375 6.32 -17.05 -13.65
N TYR A 376 6.22 -15.74 -13.80
CA TYR A 376 6.62 -14.75 -12.80
C TYR A 376 8.11 -14.79 -12.40
N MET A 377 8.98 -15.33 -13.22
CA MET A 377 10.42 -15.20 -13.07
C MET A 377 10.91 -13.86 -13.64
N SER A 378 12.08 -13.41 -13.21
CA SER A 378 12.80 -12.33 -13.89
C SER A 378 13.48 -12.88 -15.16
N PRO A 379 13.85 -12.03 -16.14
CA PRO A 379 14.55 -12.46 -17.33
C PRO A 379 15.78 -13.32 -17.05
N ILE A 380 16.63 -12.90 -16.12
CA ILE A 380 17.82 -13.67 -15.72
C ILE A 380 17.46 -14.99 -15.04
N GLN A 381 16.51 -14.97 -14.10
CA GLN A 381 16.05 -16.20 -13.45
C GLN A 381 15.50 -17.20 -14.45
N PHE A 382 14.72 -16.73 -15.42
CA PHE A 382 14.15 -17.59 -16.46
C PHE A 382 15.24 -18.28 -17.30
N GLU A 383 16.26 -17.55 -17.73
CA GLU A 383 17.39 -18.14 -18.47
C GLU A 383 18.20 -19.16 -17.63
N THR A 384 18.39 -18.84 -16.34
CA THR A 384 19.11 -19.75 -15.43
C THR A 384 18.34 -21.05 -15.16
N THR A 385 17.00 -20.97 -15.10
CA THR A 385 16.13 -22.14 -14.82
C THR A 385 15.88 -22.98 -16.08
N HIS A 386 16.00 -22.37 -17.28
CA HIS A 386 15.86 -23.04 -18.56
C HIS A 386 17.20 -22.96 -19.31
N PRO A 387 18.28 -23.57 -18.77
CA PRO A 387 19.53 -23.64 -19.51
C PRO A 387 19.25 -24.37 -20.81
N SER A 388 19.63 -23.79 -21.93
CA SER A 388 19.63 -24.52 -23.18
C SER A 388 20.35 -25.84 -22.91
N SER A 389 19.68 -26.97 -23.09
CA SER A 389 20.36 -28.25 -23.12
C SER A 389 21.43 -28.16 -24.20
N LEU A 390 22.63 -27.84 -23.78
CA LEU A 390 23.79 -27.75 -24.61
C LEU A 390 24.05 -29.15 -25.15
N ILE A 391 24.03 -29.25 -26.48
CA ILE A 391 24.74 -30.27 -27.25
C ILE A 391 24.15 -31.66 -27.11
N SER A 392 23.14 -31.98 -27.89
CA SER A 392 23.19 -33.29 -28.55
C SER A 392 24.41 -33.23 -29.45
N SER A 393 25.49 -33.90 -29.04
CA SER A 393 26.57 -34.28 -29.93
C SER A 393 25.97 -34.81 -31.22
N PRO A 394 26.48 -34.42 -32.42
CA PRO A 394 26.09 -35.12 -33.62
C PRO A 394 26.44 -36.58 -33.42
N ALA A 395 25.48 -37.48 -33.54
CA ALA A 395 25.73 -38.87 -33.69
C ALA A 395 26.75 -39.00 -34.86
N SER A 396 27.94 -39.48 -34.55
CA SER A 396 28.90 -39.90 -35.55
C SER A 396 28.29 -40.97 -36.43
N PRO A 397 28.63 -41.01 -37.70
CA PRO A 397 28.07 -41.90 -38.71
C PRO A 397 28.33 -43.38 -38.44
#